data_7570cafae7b6f9d948b0e46efc5f8edb
#
_entry.id   7570cafae7b6f9d948b0e46efc5f8edb
#
_cell.length_a   1.000
_cell.length_b   1.000
_cell.length_c   1.000
_cell.angle_alpha   90.00
_cell.angle_beta   90.00
_cell.angle_gamma   90.00
#
_symmetry.space_group_name_H-M   'P 1'
#
loop_
_entity.id
_entity.type
_entity.pdbx_description
1 polymer ?
#
loop_
_entity_poly.entity_id
_entity_poly.type
_entity_poly.pdbx_seq_one_letter_code
_entity_poly.pdbx_strand_id
1 'polypeptide(L)'
;MSSVAATQFLPVVATASMVRNYLVVSVHDVAPSTQAITEKIISEVARRGIRVCSLLVVPDYHHQGAAMKDRQFVSWLRDLEAQRHEIVIHGYFHERPACTTETLRDKFITQLYTQSEGEFYDMDYEEAFRRIKTARDEFSVAGLKPRGFVAPAWLLSAEAERAARDAELEYTTRLRSVRDLRSGENFAARSVVYSVRNKWRRSTSLAWNAALARFLKPSALLRLSIHPPDYSYPAIWRQIVDLISAMDGVRTPITYQDWIAEQRSMADRGG
;
A
#
# COMPACT_ATOMS: atom_id res chain seq x y z
N MET A 1 3.26 -73.26 -7.90
CA MET A 1 2.70 -72.33 -6.91
C MET A 1 3.34 -70.94 -7.12
N SER A 2 2.68 -70.10 -7.88
CA SER A 2 3.16 -68.76 -8.16
C SER A 2 2.46 -67.74 -7.23
N SER A 3 3.25 -67.04 -6.41
CA SER A 3 2.79 -65.99 -5.52
C SER A 3 2.71 -64.70 -6.30
N VAL A 4 1.50 -64.13 -6.44
CA VAL A 4 1.27 -62.83 -7.01
C VAL A 4 1.39 -61.78 -5.89
N ALA A 5 2.42 -60.96 -5.97
CA ALA A 5 2.59 -59.83 -5.04
C ALA A 5 1.59 -58.74 -5.39
N ALA A 6 0.69 -58.42 -4.47
CA ALA A 6 -0.23 -57.29 -4.59
C ALA A 6 0.50 -55.98 -4.30
N THR A 7 0.65 -55.14 -5.33
CA THR A 7 1.15 -53.76 -5.20
C THR A 7 0.06 -52.90 -4.58
N GLN A 8 0.24 -52.53 -3.33
CA GLN A 8 -0.64 -51.52 -2.68
C GLN A 8 -0.36 -50.13 -3.23
N PHE A 9 -1.31 -49.56 -3.99
CA PHE A 9 -1.34 -48.15 -4.32
C PHE A 9 -1.75 -47.37 -3.07
N LEU A 10 -0.80 -46.62 -2.50
CA LEU A 10 -1.14 -45.58 -1.51
C LEU A 10 -1.81 -44.42 -2.23
N PRO A 11 -2.95 -43.93 -1.75
CA PRO A 11 -3.55 -42.76 -2.33
C PRO A 11 -2.66 -41.54 -2.07
N VAL A 12 -2.27 -40.83 -3.15
CA VAL A 12 -1.65 -39.52 -3.08
C VAL A 12 -2.72 -38.58 -2.53
N VAL A 13 -2.62 -38.25 -1.26
CA VAL A 13 -3.45 -37.19 -0.65
C VAL A 13 -2.97 -35.90 -1.28
N ALA A 14 -3.71 -35.43 -2.27
CA ALA A 14 -3.56 -34.08 -2.79
C ALA A 14 -3.82 -33.11 -1.62
N THR A 15 -2.75 -32.53 -1.06
CA THR A 15 -2.86 -31.46 -0.11
C THR A 15 -3.55 -30.28 -0.80
N ALA A 16 -4.84 -30.12 -0.55
CA ALA A 16 -5.57 -28.94 -0.97
C ALA A 16 -4.76 -27.71 -0.49
N SER A 17 -4.23 -26.94 -1.43
CA SER A 17 -3.56 -25.68 -1.13
C SER A 17 -4.58 -24.80 -0.40
N MET A 18 -4.43 -24.66 0.91
CA MET A 18 -5.27 -23.75 1.67
C MET A 18 -5.05 -22.36 1.12
N VAL A 19 -6.08 -21.78 0.52
CA VAL A 19 -6.07 -20.39 0.05
C VAL A 19 -5.77 -19.51 1.26
N ARG A 20 -4.53 -19.03 1.34
CA ARG A 20 -4.12 -18.11 2.41
C ARG A 20 -4.74 -16.75 2.16
N ASN A 21 -5.46 -16.25 3.13
CA ASN A 21 -5.99 -14.89 3.10
C ASN A 21 -4.99 -13.94 3.76
N TYR A 22 -4.73 -12.82 3.13
CA TYR A 22 -3.72 -11.86 3.57
C TYR A 22 -4.33 -10.53 4.00
N LEU A 23 -3.64 -9.84 4.91
CA LEU A 23 -3.92 -8.45 5.31
C LEU A 23 -2.68 -7.60 5.09
N VAL A 24 -2.79 -6.58 4.24
CA VAL A 24 -1.78 -5.51 4.16
C VAL A 24 -2.29 -4.31 4.94
N VAL A 25 -1.53 -3.89 5.93
CA VAL A 25 -1.70 -2.60 6.60
C VAL A 25 -0.65 -1.65 6.03
N SER A 26 -1.10 -0.56 5.41
CA SER A 26 -0.23 0.50 4.90
C SER A 26 -0.43 1.78 5.69
N VAL A 27 0.66 2.43 6.08
CA VAL A 27 0.66 3.77 6.68
C VAL A 27 1.12 4.75 5.62
N HIS A 28 0.24 5.70 5.31
CA HIS A 28 0.45 6.72 4.27
C HIS A 28 1.09 7.99 4.84
N ASP A 29 1.52 8.90 3.98
CA ASP A 29 2.02 10.23 4.31
C ASP A 29 3.15 10.21 5.36
N VAL A 30 4.02 9.20 5.28
CA VAL A 30 5.17 9.06 6.17
C VAL A 30 6.25 10.06 5.74
N ALA A 31 6.58 10.99 6.63
CA ALA A 31 7.54 12.05 6.42
C ALA A 31 8.16 12.46 7.77
N PRO A 32 9.26 13.22 7.81
CA PRO A 32 9.82 13.71 9.08
C PRO A 32 8.79 14.40 9.97
N SER A 33 7.89 15.22 9.39
CA SER A 33 6.83 15.92 10.12
C SER A 33 5.74 15.01 10.70
N THR A 34 5.56 13.80 10.16
CA THR A 34 4.57 12.82 10.61
C THR A 34 5.17 11.63 11.35
N GLN A 35 6.50 11.59 11.54
CA GLN A 35 7.20 10.47 12.16
C GLN A 35 6.61 10.08 13.52
N ALA A 36 6.48 11.03 14.42
CA ALA A 36 6.03 10.75 15.80
C ALA A 36 4.64 10.13 15.89
N ILE A 37 3.73 10.50 14.99
CA ILE A 37 2.40 9.89 14.94
C ILE A 37 2.42 8.53 14.22
N THR A 38 3.27 8.37 13.22
CA THR A 38 3.50 7.09 12.53
C THR A 38 4.05 6.04 13.48
N GLU A 39 4.98 6.39 14.36
CA GLU A 39 5.50 5.51 15.42
C GLU A 39 4.40 5.01 16.36
N LYS A 40 3.49 5.90 16.77
CA LYS A 40 2.33 5.51 17.58
C LYS A 40 1.41 4.54 16.84
N ILE A 41 1.12 4.81 15.56
CA ILE A 41 0.30 3.93 14.73
C ILE A 41 0.95 2.54 14.64
N ILE A 42 2.25 2.46 14.27
CA ILE A 42 2.98 1.20 14.15
C ILE A 42 2.94 0.43 15.49
N SER A 43 3.23 1.09 16.60
CA SER A 43 3.18 0.48 17.93
C SER A 43 1.80 -0.06 18.29
N GLU A 44 0.74 0.69 17.97
CA GLU A 44 -0.63 0.29 18.27
C GLU A 44 -1.09 -0.91 17.44
N VAL A 45 -0.76 -0.95 16.14
CA VAL A 45 -1.11 -2.08 15.28
C VAL A 45 -0.25 -3.31 15.60
N ALA A 46 1.00 -3.12 16.02
CA ALA A 46 1.89 -4.22 16.44
C ALA A 46 1.36 -4.95 17.68
N ARG A 47 0.81 -4.23 18.66
CA ARG A 47 0.14 -4.84 19.84
C ARG A 47 -1.05 -5.72 19.47
N ARG A 48 -1.57 -5.62 18.25
CA ARG A 48 -2.70 -6.38 17.71
C ARG A 48 -2.27 -7.40 16.64
N GLY A 49 -1.00 -7.81 16.67
CA GLY A 49 -0.48 -8.85 15.78
C GLY A 49 0.03 -8.37 14.41
N ILE A 50 -0.11 -7.09 14.06
CA ILE A 50 0.40 -6.54 12.80
C ILE A 50 1.88 -6.17 12.99
N ARG A 51 2.76 -7.11 12.76
CA ARG A 51 4.21 -6.93 12.95
C ARG A 51 4.92 -6.35 11.75
N VAL A 52 4.28 -6.29 10.59
CA VAL A 52 4.81 -5.73 9.34
C VAL A 52 3.79 -4.80 8.70
N CYS A 53 4.25 -3.66 8.21
CA CYS A 53 3.44 -2.67 7.51
C CYS A 53 4.17 -2.21 6.25
N SER A 54 3.44 -1.76 5.24
CA SER A 54 4.00 -1.01 4.11
C SER A 54 3.93 0.48 4.44
N LEU A 55 5.08 1.13 4.56
CA LEU A 55 5.21 2.54 4.95
C LEU A 55 5.39 3.38 3.69
N LEU A 56 4.40 4.18 3.38
CA LEU A 56 4.35 5.00 2.18
C LEU A 56 5.00 6.35 2.48
N VAL A 57 6.27 6.47 2.10
CA VAL A 57 7.15 7.59 2.45
C VAL A 57 7.17 8.63 1.34
N VAL A 58 6.89 9.87 1.69
CA VAL A 58 6.92 11.01 0.77
C VAL A 58 8.30 11.65 0.76
N PRO A 59 8.97 11.75 -0.40
CA PRO A 59 10.34 12.30 -0.52
C PRO A 59 10.48 13.75 -0.05
N ASP A 60 9.55 14.61 -0.39
CA ASP A 60 9.53 16.03 0.01
C ASP A 60 8.10 16.49 0.30
N TYR A 61 7.56 16.08 1.45
CA TYR A 61 6.17 16.27 1.81
C TYR A 61 5.78 17.75 1.89
N HIS A 62 4.94 18.20 0.94
CA HIS A 62 4.50 19.60 0.81
C HIS A 62 5.65 20.61 0.80
N HIS A 63 6.76 20.29 0.12
CA HIS A 63 7.96 21.13 0.02
C HIS A 63 8.57 21.53 1.38
N GLN A 64 8.41 20.67 2.39
CA GLN A 64 8.97 20.93 3.73
C GLN A 64 10.44 20.55 3.86
N GLY A 65 11.04 20.00 2.80
CA GLY A 65 12.43 19.57 2.72
C GLY A 65 12.58 18.08 2.45
N ALA A 66 13.66 17.75 1.75
CA ALA A 66 13.93 16.38 1.32
C ALA A 66 14.09 15.44 2.51
N ALA A 67 13.16 14.50 2.68
CA ALA A 67 13.12 13.55 3.80
C ALA A 67 14.40 12.70 3.90
N MET A 68 15.01 12.35 2.77
CA MET A 68 16.25 11.56 2.73
C MET A 68 17.50 12.33 3.15
N LYS A 69 17.42 13.65 3.38
CA LYS A 69 18.50 14.47 4.00
C LYS A 69 18.42 14.51 5.53
N ASP A 70 17.29 14.14 6.11
CA ASP A 70 17.14 14.01 7.56
C ASP A 70 17.75 12.69 8.05
N ARG A 71 18.94 12.77 8.65
CA ARG A 71 19.68 11.59 9.09
C ARG A 71 18.95 10.79 10.16
N GLN A 72 18.20 11.45 11.04
CA GLN A 72 17.46 10.78 12.11
C GLN A 72 16.28 10.02 11.53
N PHE A 73 15.55 10.65 10.63
CA PHE A 73 14.45 10.00 9.91
C PHE A 73 14.92 8.82 9.07
N VAL A 74 16.01 8.97 8.31
CA VAL A 74 16.60 7.86 7.53
C VAL A 74 17.04 6.71 8.42
N SER A 75 17.69 6.99 9.58
CA SER A 75 18.07 5.95 10.53
C SER A 75 16.84 5.17 11.01
N TRP A 76 15.78 5.89 11.39
CA TRP A 76 14.52 5.29 11.80
C TRP A 76 13.86 4.43 10.71
N LEU A 77 13.85 4.89 9.46
CA LEU A 77 13.33 4.07 8.34
C LEU A 77 14.13 2.79 8.13
N ARG A 78 15.47 2.85 8.26
CA ARG A 78 16.34 1.67 8.17
C ARG A 78 16.07 0.67 9.30
N ASP A 79 15.85 1.15 10.52
CA ASP A 79 15.50 0.31 11.65
C ASP A 79 14.16 -0.40 11.43
N LEU A 80 13.19 0.28 10.82
CA LEU A 80 11.90 -0.33 10.44
C LEU A 80 12.05 -1.34 9.30
N GLU A 81 12.86 -1.05 8.28
CA GLU A 81 13.16 -2.00 7.21
C GLU A 81 13.85 -3.25 7.76
N ALA A 82 14.79 -3.12 8.70
CA ALA A 82 15.44 -4.24 9.40
C ALA A 82 14.43 -5.07 10.23
N GLN A 83 13.36 -4.46 10.72
CA GLN A 83 12.22 -5.13 11.37
C GLN A 83 11.20 -5.70 10.37
N ARG A 84 11.53 -5.71 9.07
CA ARG A 84 10.70 -6.24 7.97
C ARG A 84 9.47 -5.40 7.62
N HIS A 85 9.42 -4.15 8.05
CA HIS A 85 8.49 -3.21 7.44
C HIS A 85 8.97 -2.89 6.01
N GLU A 86 8.04 -2.63 5.12
CA GLU A 86 8.34 -2.24 3.75
C GLU A 86 8.37 -0.72 3.63
N ILE A 87 9.38 -0.20 2.92
CA ILE A 87 9.45 1.21 2.53
C ILE A 87 8.98 1.36 1.09
N VAL A 88 7.98 2.20 0.87
CA VAL A 88 7.33 2.43 -0.43
C VAL A 88 7.42 3.91 -0.78
N ILE A 89 7.73 4.25 -2.02
CA ILE A 89 7.72 5.65 -2.48
C ILE A 89 6.28 6.12 -2.65
N HIS A 90 5.92 7.28 -2.05
CA HIS A 90 4.57 7.84 -2.09
C HIS A 90 4.52 9.22 -2.74
N GLY A 91 4.45 9.23 -4.08
CA GLY A 91 4.58 10.46 -4.85
C GLY A 91 5.98 11.07 -4.72
N TYR A 92 6.07 12.41 -4.86
CA TYR A 92 7.29 13.17 -4.57
C TYR A 92 7.00 14.33 -3.61
N PHE A 93 6.04 15.21 -3.95
CA PHE A 93 5.62 16.33 -3.10
C PHE A 93 4.30 16.10 -2.37
N HIS A 94 3.53 15.10 -2.78
CA HIS A 94 2.16 14.86 -2.32
C HIS A 94 1.21 16.03 -2.64
N GLU A 95 1.55 16.82 -3.64
CA GLU A 95 0.81 17.98 -4.08
C GLU A 95 0.71 18.04 -5.60
N ARG A 96 -0.50 18.26 -6.11
CA ARG A 96 -0.70 18.44 -7.55
C ARG A 96 -0.23 19.84 -7.98
N PRO A 97 0.59 19.94 -9.02
CA PRO A 97 0.93 21.23 -9.61
C PRO A 97 -0.32 22.01 -10.03
N ALA A 98 -0.29 23.34 -9.90
CA ALA A 98 -1.37 24.20 -10.37
C ALA A 98 -1.56 24.02 -11.87
N CYS A 99 -2.75 23.58 -12.31
CA CYS A 99 -3.09 23.41 -13.71
C CYS A 99 -3.96 24.59 -14.20
N THR A 100 -3.58 25.21 -15.32
CA THR A 100 -4.30 26.35 -15.91
C THR A 100 -5.50 25.92 -16.76
N THR A 101 -5.57 24.67 -17.21
CA THR A 101 -6.62 24.13 -18.09
C THR A 101 -7.27 22.91 -17.48
N GLU A 102 -8.14 23.10 -16.50
CA GLU A 102 -8.89 22.00 -15.90
C GLU A 102 -10.30 21.87 -16.48
N THR A 103 -10.68 20.63 -16.85
CA THR A 103 -12.09 20.35 -17.13
C THR A 103 -12.92 20.34 -15.84
N LEU A 104 -14.26 20.52 -15.96
CA LEU A 104 -15.15 20.44 -14.79
C LEU A 104 -15.06 19.10 -14.07
N ARG A 105 -14.77 18.02 -14.82
CA ARG A 105 -14.57 16.66 -14.29
C ARG A 105 -13.27 16.59 -13.47
N ASP A 106 -12.20 17.18 -13.96
CA ASP A 106 -10.90 17.20 -13.28
C ASP A 106 -10.99 18.02 -11.99
N LYS A 107 -11.66 19.19 -12.03
CA LYS A 107 -11.95 19.98 -10.83
C LYS A 107 -12.75 19.21 -9.79
N PHE A 108 -13.74 18.44 -10.22
CA PHE A 108 -14.54 17.61 -9.30
C PHE A 108 -13.69 16.51 -8.64
N ILE A 109 -12.85 15.82 -9.42
CA ILE A 109 -11.99 14.75 -8.91
C ILE A 109 -10.89 15.33 -8.01
N THR A 110 -10.21 16.38 -8.45
CA THR A 110 -9.01 16.90 -7.78
C THR A 110 -9.31 17.79 -6.60
N GLN A 111 -10.31 18.67 -6.69
CA GLN A 111 -10.65 19.59 -5.60
C GLN A 111 -11.65 18.99 -4.61
N LEU A 112 -12.68 18.30 -5.09
CA LEU A 112 -13.73 17.77 -4.22
C LEU A 112 -13.37 16.40 -3.63
N TYR A 113 -12.69 15.54 -4.39
CA TYR A 113 -12.34 14.20 -3.95
C TYR A 113 -10.98 14.13 -3.26
N THR A 114 -9.94 14.78 -3.77
CA THR A 114 -8.55 14.59 -3.32
C THR A 114 -7.86 15.83 -2.73
N GLN A 115 -8.49 17.00 -2.75
CA GLN A 115 -7.89 18.26 -2.25
C GLN A 115 -6.52 18.57 -2.87
N SER A 116 -6.38 18.42 -4.18
CA SER A 116 -5.13 18.65 -4.90
C SER A 116 -4.00 17.64 -4.60
N GLU A 117 -4.30 16.48 -3.99
CA GLU A 117 -3.32 15.43 -3.74
C GLU A 117 -2.98 14.59 -5.00
N GLY A 118 -3.68 14.78 -6.10
CA GLY A 118 -3.51 14.00 -7.34
C GLY A 118 -2.25 14.34 -8.12
N GLU A 119 -1.07 14.32 -7.49
CA GLU A 119 0.22 14.72 -8.07
C GLU A 119 0.49 14.07 -9.44
N PHE A 120 0.16 12.79 -9.61
CA PHE A 120 0.43 11.99 -10.81
C PHE A 120 -0.82 11.73 -11.67
N TYR A 121 -1.90 12.50 -11.48
CA TYR A 121 -3.17 12.27 -12.18
C TYR A 121 -3.09 12.53 -13.68
N ASP A 122 -2.46 13.63 -14.06
CA ASP A 122 -2.34 14.14 -15.43
C ASP A 122 -0.90 14.49 -15.82
N MET A 123 0.07 13.98 -15.06
CA MET A 123 1.49 14.18 -15.32
C MET A 123 1.91 13.42 -16.58
N ASP A 124 2.69 14.06 -17.44
CA ASP A 124 3.32 13.41 -18.59
C ASP A 124 4.41 12.42 -18.17
N TYR A 125 4.88 11.63 -19.12
CA TYR A 125 5.88 10.59 -18.87
C TYR A 125 7.21 11.16 -18.37
N GLU A 126 7.73 12.19 -19.01
CA GLU A 126 9.08 12.71 -18.73
C GLU A 126 9.16 13.28 -17.31
N GLU A 127 8.18 14.07 -16.92
CA GLU A 127 8.11 14.64 -15.57
C GLU A 127 7.85 13.55 -14.52
N ALA A 128 6.94 12.60 -14.81
CA ALA A 128 6.68 11.47 -13.94
C ALA A 128 7.94 10.62 -13.74
N PHE A 129 8.65 10.28 -14.83
CA PHE A 129 9.89 9.51 -14.76
C PHE A 129 10.97 10.23 -13.97
N ARG A 130 11.14 11.52 -14.23
CA ARG A 130 12.11 12.35 -13.51
C ARG A 130 11.86 12.33 -12.00
N ARG A 131 10.60 12.55 -11.55
CA ARG A 131 10.26 12.56 -10.12
C ARG A 131 10.42 11.19 -9.48
N ILE A 132 9.88 10.15 -10.10
CA ILE A 132 9.94 8.79 -9.56
C ILE A 132 11.39 8.29 -9.49
N LYS A 133 12.17 8.54 -10.54
CA LYS A 133 13.58 8.17 -10.57
C LYS A 133 14.38 8.94 -9.53
N THR A 134 14.17 10.25 -9.39
CA THR A 134 14.82 11.06 -8.35
C THR A 134 14.51 10.53 -6.96
N ALA A 135 13.23 10.26 -6.65
CA ALA A 135 12.83 9.65 -5.39
C ALA A 135 13.58 8.33 -5.15
N ARG A 136 13.55 7.41 -6.11
CA ARG A 136 14.23 6.12 -5.99
C ARG A 136 15.72 6.27 -5.75
N ASP A 137 16.38 7.16 -6.47
CA ASP A 137 17.82 7.41 -6.34
C ASP A 137 18.14 7.99 -4.93
N GLU A 138 17.35 8.94 -4.43
CA GLU A 138 17.49 9.49 -3.07
C GLU A 138 17.36 8.42 -1.99
N PHE A 139 16.36 7.53 -2.11
CA PHE A 139 16.18 6.39 -1.18
C PHE A 139 17.37 5.43 -1.27
N SER A 140 17.85 5.14 -2.48
CA SER A 140 19.00 4.26 -2.70
C SER A 140 20.27 4.82 -2.07
N VAL A 141 20.55 6.12 -2.21
CA VAL A 141 21.66 6.82 -1.56
C VAL A 141 21.50 6.77 -0.04
N ALA A 142 20.28 6.86 0.46
CA ALA A 142 19.97 6.68 1.87
C ALA A 142 20.07 5.21 2.35
N GLY A 143 20.42 4.26 1.47
CA GLY A 143 20.57 2.84 1.78
C GLY A 143 19.24 2.08 1.92
N LEU A 144 18.14 2.65 1.49
CA LEU A 144 16.81 2.04 1.41
C LEU A 144 16.57 1.47 0.01
N LYS A 145 15.74 0.42 -0.10
CA LYS A 145 15.49 -0.26 -1.38
C LYS A 145 14.00 -0.38 -1.67
N PRO A 146 13.30 0.73 -1.96
CA PRO A 146 11.88 0.68 -2.26
C PRO A 146 11.63 -0.12 -3.54
N ARG A 147 10.64 -1.01 -3.50
CA ARG A 147 10.19 -1.79 -4.67
C ARG A 147 8.87 -1.30 -5.22
N GLY A 148 8.11 -0.56 -4.44
CA GLY A 148 6.80 -0.05 -4.80
C GLY A 148 6.75 1.45 -4.99
N PHE A 149 5.84 1.87 -5.88
CA PHE A 149 5.41 3.25 -6.02
C PHE A 149 3.90 3.35 -5.85
N VAL A 150 3.45 4.23 -4.99
CA VAL A 150 2.02 4.50 -4.81
C VAL A 150 1.77 5.99 -4.97
N ALA A 151 1.01 6.35 -5.99
CA ALA A 151 0.65 7.75 -6.22
C ALA A 151 -0.30 8.25 -5.11
N PRO A 152 -0.16 9.53 -4.67
CA PRO A 152 -1.11 10.15 -3.77
C PRO A 152 -2.55 10.03 -4.28
N ALA A 153 -3.48 9.84 -3.36
CA ALA A 153 -4.90 9.56 -3.65
C ALA A 153 -5.16 8.39 -4.62
N TRP A 154 -4.17 7.55 -4.91
CA TRP A 154 -4.19 6.47 -5.92
C TRP A 154 -4.48 6.96 -7.35
N LEU A 155 -4.26 8.25 -7.61
CA LEU A 155 -4.43 8.87 -8.92
C LEU A 155 -3.13 8.78 -9.72
N LEU A 156 -3.06 7.81 -10.60
CA LEU A 156 -1.90 7.51 -11.43
C LEU A 156 -2.32 7.46 -12.90
N SER A 157 -1.75 8.33 -13.75
CA SER A 157 -1.95 8.28 -15.20
C SER A 157 -1.30 7.02 -15.81
N ALA A 158 -1.65 6.68 -17.04
CA ALA A 158 -0.98 5.59 -17.75
C ALA A 158 0.50 5.90 -18.02
N GLU A 159 0.81 7.16 -18.29
CA GLU A 159 2.17 7.65 -18.51
C GLU A 159 3.01 7.53 -17.23
N ALA A 160 2.46 7.93 -16.07
CA ALA A 160 3.15 7.81 -14.80
C ALA A 160 3.30 6.34 -14.35
N GLU A 161 2.35 5.46 -14.70
CA GLU A 161 2.49 4.01 -14.44
C GLU A 161 3.64 3.42 -15.29
N ARG A 162 3.75 3.81 -16.57
CA ARG A 162 4.88 3.43 -17.43
C ARG A 162 6.20 3.95 -16.86
N ALA A 163 6.23 5.21 -16.43
CA ALA A 163 7.40 5.83 -15.80
C ALA A 163 7.84 5.09 -14.52
N ALA A 164 6.92 4.65 -13.68
CA ALA A 164 7.24 3.87 -12.49
C ALA A 164 7.87 2.51 -12.85
N ARG A 165 7.36 1.83 -13.88
CA ARG A 165 7.94 0.58 -14.37
C ARG A 165 9.35 0.81 -14.93
N ASP A 166 9.54 1.85 -15.76
CA ASP A 166 10.81 2.14 -16.42
C ASP A 166 11.85 2.70 -15.41
N ALA A 167 11.39 3.24 -14.27
CA ALA A 167 12.21 3.52 -13.09
C ALA A 167 12.49 2.25 -12.25
N GLU A 168 12.25 1.04 -12.78
CA GLU A 168 12.51 -0.27 -12.17
C GLU A 168 11.77 -0.53 -10.84
N LEU A 169 10.61 0.10 -10.65
CA LEU A 169 9.73 -0.27 -9.55
C LEU A 169 8.89 -1.48 -9.93
N GLU A 170 8.59 -2.32 -8.95
CA GLU A 170 8.05 -3.65 -9.19
C GLU A 170 6.53 -3.69 -9.18
N TYR A 171 5.90 -2.79 -8.44
CA TYR A 171 4.45 -2.74 -8.31
C TYR A 171 3.96 -1.32 -8.03
N THR A 172 2.67 -1.11 -8.31
CA THR A 172 1.92 0.06 -7.87
C THR A 172 0.56 -0.37 -7.30
N THR A 173 -0.09 0.53 -6.55
CA THR A 173 -1.45 0.27 -6.08
C THR A 173 -2.41 1.37 -6.52
N ARG A 174 -3.65 0.98 -6.80
CA ARG A 174 -4.80 1.85 -6.98
C ARG A 174 -5.81 1.58 -5.86
N LEU A 175 -6.82 2.41 -5.70
CA LEU A 175 -7.84 2.21 -4.66
C LEU A 175 -8.47 0.80 -4.67
N ARG A 176 -8.59 0.19 -5.85
CA ARG A 176 -9.29 -1.09 -6.05
C ARG A 176 -8.40 -2.24 -6.51
N SER A 177 -7.11 -2.02 -6.68
CA SER A 177 -6.20 -3.05 -7.19
C SER A 177 -4.76 -2.85 -6.74
N VAL A 178 -4.00 -3.93 -6.84
CA VAL A 178 -2.54 -3.95 -6.83
C VAL A 178 -2.08 -4.40 -8.21
N ARG A 179 -1.15 -3.69 -8.82
CA ARG A 179 -0.62 -3.98 -10.15
C ARG A 179 0.85 -4.36 -10.06
N ASP A 180 1.18 -5.52 -10.58
CA ASP A 180 2.55 -5.93 -10.83
C ASP A 180 3.05 -5.23 -12.09
N LEU A 181 4.07 -4.39 -11.95
CA LEU A 181 4.65 -3.64 -13.06
C LEU A 181 5.59 -4.49 -13.92
N ARG A 182 6.08 -5.63 -13.41
CA ARG A 182 6.94 -6.54 -14.17
C ARG A 182 6.13 -7.42 -15.12
N SER A 183 5.09 -8.08 -14.61
CA SER A 183 4.23 -8.95 -15.42
C SER A 183 3.11 -8.19 -16.13
N GLY A 184 2.74 -7.00 -15.63
CA GLY A 184 1.57 -6.25 -16.07
C GLY A 184 0.24 -6.79 -15.52
N GLU A 185 0.28 -7.78 -14.61
CA GLU A 185 -0.90 -8.35 -14.01
C GLU A 185 -1.56 -7.39 -13.02
N ASN A 186 -2.89 -7.39 -12.99
CA ASN A 186 -3.67 -6.49 -12.14
C ASN A 186 -4.61 -7.30 -11.23
N PHE A 187 -4.33 -7.30 -9.95
CA PHE A 187 -5.06 -8.03 -8.93
C PHE A 187 -6.14 -7.16 -8.30
N ALA A 188 -7.39 -7.59 -8.37
CA ALA A 188 -8.50 -6.89 -7.71
C ALA A 188 -8.36 -6.98 -6.19
N ALA A 189 -8.06 -5.85 -5.56
CA ALA A 189 -7.86 -5.76 -4.10
C ALA A 189 -8.21 -4.34 -3.63
N ARG A 190 -9.44 -4.16 -3.15
CA ARG A 190 -9.91 -2.84 -2.68
C ARG A 190 -9.34 -2.51 -1.31
N SER A 191 -8.93 -1.24 -1.12
CA SER A 191 -8.50 -0.74 0.18
C SER A 191 -9.66 -0.22 1.02
N VAL A 192 -9.63 -0.52 2.32
CA VAL A 192 -10.40 0.18 3.35
C VAL A 192 -9.61 1.43 3.73
N VAL A 193 -10.21 2.60 3.59
CA VAL A 193 -9.60 3.90 3.86
C VAL A 193 -10.61 4.85 4.47
N TYR A 194 -10.18 5.68 5.40
CA TYR A 194 -11.04 6.61 6.13
C TYR A 194 -10.90 8.02 5.60
N SER A 195 -11.94 8.84 5.78
CA SER A 195 -11.92 10.26 5.47
C SER A 195 -12.16 11.06 6.73
N VAL A 196 -11.21 11.91 7.08
CA VAL A 196 -11.26 12.78 8.28
C VAL A 196 -11.70 14.20 8.00
N ARG A 197 -11.89 14.60 6.74
CA ARG A 197 -12.03 15.98 6.24
C ARG A 197 -13.12 16.79 6.95
N ASN A 198 -14.34 16.26 7.08
CA ASN A 198 -15.43 16.94 7.79
C ASN A 198 -16.33 15.91 8.51
N LYS A 199 -17.20 16.41 9.43
CA LYS A 199 -18.05 15.54 10.26
C LYS A 199 -18.89 14.56 9.43
N TRP A 200 -19.51 15.03 8.34
CA TRP A 200 -20.36 14.19 7.49
C TRP A 200 -19.55 13.10 6.78
N ARG A 201 -18.41 13.45 6.19
CA ARG A 201 -17.54 12.47 5.54
C ARG A 201 -16.98 11.44 6.52
N ARG A 202 -16.67 11.84 7.76
CA ARG A 202 -16.25 10.88 8.80
C ARG A 202 -17.35 9.87 9.09
N SER A 203 -18.58 10.33 9.34
CA SER A 203 -19.71 9.44 9.64
C SER A 203 -20.04 8.50 8.48
N THR A 204 -20.04 9.02 7.24
CA THR A 204 -20.29 8.19 6.06
C THR A 204 -19.16 7.20 5.81
N SER A 205 -17.88 7.59 6.03
CA SER A 205 -16.76 6.65 5.87
C SER A 205 -16.78 5.54 6.92
N LEU A 206 -17.19 5.82 8.16
CA LEU A 206 -17.37 4.80 9.19
C LEU A 206 -18.43 3.76 8.78
N ALA A 207 -19.63 4.21 8.40
CA ALA A 207 -20.69 3.32 7.96
C ALA A 207 -20.30 2.51 6.71
N TRP A 208 -19.69 3.19 5.74
CA TRP A 208 -19.23 2.56 4.52
C TRP A 208 -18.15 1.51 4.77
N ASN A 209 -17.15 1.82 5.57
CA ASN A 209 -16.04 0.91 5.84
C ASN A 209 -16.47 -0.30 6.68
N ALA A 210 -17.45 -0.14 7.58
CA ALA A 210 -18.06 -1.27 8.28
C ALA A 210 -18.74 -2.26 7.31
N ALA A 211 -19.49 -1.75 6.32
CA ALA A 211 -20.10 -2.57 5.28
C ALA A 211 -19.02 -3.18 4.36
N LEU A 212 -18.08 -2.35 3.88
CA LEU A 212 -17.02 -2.77 2.97
C LEU A 212 -16.16 -3.89 3.56
N ALA A 213 -15.76 -3.80 4.81
CA ALA A 213 -14.99 -4.83 5.49
C ALA A 213 -15.71 -6.20 5.50
N ARG A 214 -17.04 -6.20 5.62
CA ARG A 214 -17.87 -7.42 5.51
C ARG A 214 -17.84 -8.00 4.10
N PHE A 215 -17.98 -7.15 3.07
CA PHE A 215 -17.93 -7.58 1.68
C PHE A 215 -16.56 -8.10 1.26
N LEU A 216 -15.48 -7.60 1.86
CA LEU A 216 -14.10 -8.01 1.53
C LEU A 216 -13.63 -9.25 2.31
N LYS A 217 -14.45 -9.80 3.23
CA LYS A 217 -14.10 -11.02 3.97
C LYS A 217 -13.63 -12.19 3.09
N PRO A 218 -14.26 -12.49 1.93
CA PRO A 218 -13.83 -13.60 1.08
C PRO A 218 -12.64 -13.27 0.17
N SER A 219 -12.18 -12.01 0.11
CA SER A 219 -11.07 -11.65 -0.80
C SER A 219 -9.74 -12.26 -0.33
N ALA A 220 -8.89 -12.69 -1.27
CA ALA A 220 -7.56 -13.21 -0.96
C ALA A 220 -6.67 -12.16 -0.29
N LEU A 221 -6.83 -10.88 -0.64
CA LEU A 221 -6.13 -9.74 -0.04
C LEU A 221 -7.12 -8.70 0.50
N LEU A 222 -7.04 -8.42 1.78
CA LEU A 222 -7.64 -7.23 2.40
C LEU A 222 -6.55 -6.17 2.57
N ARG A 223 -6.86 -4.93 2.22
CA ARG A 223 -5.96 -3.79 2.37
C ARG A 223 -6.58 -2.79 3.33
N LEU A 224 -5.80 -2.33 4.29
CA LEU A 224 -6.17 -1.28 5.25
C LEU A 224 -5.15 -0.14 5.12
N SER A 225 -5.61 1.03 4.68
CA SER A 225 -4.79 2.23 4.53
C SER A 225 -5.08 3.19 5.67
N ILE A 226 -4.04 3.54 6.42
CA ILE A 226 -4.10 4.41 7.59
C ILE A 226 -3.31 5.68 7.29
N HIS A 227 -3.90 6.85 7.53
CA HIS A 227 -3.23 8.14 7.44
C HIS A 227 -2.98 8.70 8.84
N PRO A 228 -1.91 9.47 9.06
CA PRO A 228 -1.61 10.08 10.36
C PRO A 228 -2.81 10.76 11.04
N PRO A 229 -3.66 11.53 10.32
CA PRO A 229 -4.84 12.16 10.93
C PRO A 229 -5.88 11.17 11.48
N ASP A 230 -5.97 9.93 10.97
CA ASP A 230 -6.95 8.93 11.44
C ASP A 230 -6.78 8.62 12.92
N TYR A 231 -5.54 8.65 13.41
CA TYR A 231 -5.19 8.43 14.82
C TYR A 231 -5.81 9.48 15.75
N SER A 232 -6.00 10.70 15.28
CA SER A 232 -6.54 11.83 16.06
C SER A 232 -8.07 11.79 16.20
N TYR A 233 -8.76 10.88 15.51
CA TYR A 233 -10.22 10.72 15.58
C TYR A 233 -10.60 9.42 16.27
N PRO A 234 -10.99 9.44 17.56
CA PRO A 234 -11.20 8.23 18.37
C PRO A 234 -12.19 7.21 17.77
N ALA A 235 -13.24 7.68 17.09
CA ALA A 235 -14.21 6.78 16.45
C ALA A 235 -13.63 6.04 15.24
N ILE A 236 -12.82 6.73 14.42
CA ILE A 236 -12.11 6.13 13.28
C ILE A 236 -11.06 5.16 13.81
N TRP A 237 -10.23 5.61 14.74
CA TRP A 237 -9.16 4.79 15.30
C TRP A 237 -9.71 3.50 15.94
N ARG A 238 -10.79 3.60 16.71
CA ARG A 238 -11.47 2.42 17.29
C ARG A 238 -11.89 1.45 16.19
N GLN A 239 -12.53 1.92 15.12
CA GLN A 239 -12.97 1.04 14.03
C GLN A 239 -11.79 0.38 13.29
N ILE A 240 -10.66 1.09 13.11
CA ILE A 240 -9.42 0.53 12.57
C ILE A 240 -8.93 -0.62 13.46
N VAL A 241 -8.85 -0.37 14.76
CA VAL A 241 -8.42 -1.35 15.76
C VAL A 241 -9.36 -2.57 15.81
N ASP A 242 -10.65 -2.34 15.80
CA ASP A 242 -11.66 -3.41 15.81
C ASP A 242 -11.56 -4.26 14.53
N LEU A 243 -11.31 -3.63 13.37
CA LEU A 243 -11.11 -4.34 12.11
C LEU A 243 -9.85 -5.22 12.16
N ILE A 244 -8.72 -4.69 12.64
CA ILE A 244 -7.48 -5.44 12.80
C ILE A 244 -7.71 -6.63 13.74
N SER A 245 -8.31 -6.41 14.90
CA SER A 245 -8.59 -7.46 15.88
C SER A 245 -9.52 -8.55 15.33
N ALA A 246 -10.48 -8.17 14.49
CA ALA A 246 -11.38 -9.13 13.84
C ALA A 246 -10.68 -9.96 12.74
N MET A 247 -9.49 -9.55 12.29
CA MET A 247 -8.69 -10.26 11.28
C MET A 247 -7.58 -11.11 11.92
N ASP A 248 -7.34 -10.98 13.21
CA ASP A 248 -6.35 -11.79 13.92
C ASP A 248 -6.71 -13.28 13.85
N GLY A 249 -5.72 -14.13 13.54
CA GLY A 249 -5.91 -15.56 13.29
C GLY A 249 -6.71 -15.91 12.02
N VAL A 250 -7.33 -14.92 11.34
CA VAL A 250 -8.11 -15.12 10.10
C VAL A 250 -7.27 -14.80 8.86
N ARG A 251 -6.40 -13.80 8.96
CA ARG A 251 -5.54 -13.33 7.87
C ARG A 251 -4.10 -13.23 8.32
N THR A 252 -3.20 -13.54 7.41
CA THR A 252 -1.76 -13.37 7.64
C THR A 252 -1.35 -11.94 7.28
N PRO A 253 -0.80 -11.16 8.23
CA PRO A 253 -0.21 -9.86 7.93
C PRO A 253 0.96 -10.01 6.95
N ILE A 254 0.99 -9.18 5.91
CA ILE A 254 2.01 -9.21 4.86
C ILE A 254 2.25 -7.78 4.34
N THR A 255 3.41 -7.51 3.73
CA THR A 255 3.68 -6.28 2.99
C THR A 255 3.22 -6.39 1.53
N TYR A 256 3.11 -5.27 0.81
CA TYR A 256 2.80 -5.32 -0.62
C TYR A 256 3.86 -6.07 -1.42
N GLN A 257 5.14 -5.79 -1.16
CA GLN A 257 6.24 -6.46 -1.88
C GLN A 257 6.24 -7.97 -1.68
N ASP A 258 6.03 -8.43 -0.44
CA ASP A 258 6.01 -9.86 -0.13
C ASP A 258 4.78 -10.52 -0.76
N TRP A 259 3.63 -9.84 -0.73
CA TRP A 259 2.42 -10.35 -1.36
C TRP A 259 2.57 -10.48 -2.89
N ILE A 260 3.15 -9.48 -3.56
CA ILE A 260 3.44 -9.55 -5.01
C ILE A 260 4.43 -10.69 -5.31
N ALA A 261 5.45 -10.87 -4.50
CA ALA A 261 6.39 -11.99 -4.66
C ALA A 261 5.70 -13.34 -4.54
N GLU A 262 4.74 -13.48 -3.61
CA GLU A 262 3.92 -14.70 -3.51
C GLU A 262 3.05 -14.93 -4.75
N GLN A 263 2.40 -13.88 -5.29
CA GLN A 263 1.58 -14.02 -6.50
C GLN A 263 2.43 -14.52 -7.68
N ARG A 264 3.62 -13.93 -7.90
CA ARG A 264 4.56 -14.40 -8.93
C ARG A 264 4.96 -15.86 -8.73
N SER A 265 5.30 -16.26 -7.51
CA SER A 265 5.67 -17.65 -7.18
C SER A 265 4.51 -18.64 -7.38
N MET A 266 3.26 -18.21 -7.24
CA MET A 266 2.09 -19.03 -7.54
C MET A 266 1.89 -19.19 -9.04
N ALA A 267 2.08 -18.13 -9.83
CA ALA A 267 2.01 -18.18 -11.28
C ALA A 267 3.06 -19.13 -11.87
N ASP A 268 4.31 -19.05 -11.39
CA ASP A 268 5.42 -19.91 -11.84
C ASP A 268 5.21 -21.41 -11.52
N ARG A 269 4.42 -21.72 -10.49
CA ARG A 269 4.09 -23.12 -10.12
C ARG A 269 2.87 -23.68 -10.83
N GLY A 270 2.06 -22.83 -11.43
CA GLY A 270 0.82 -23.22 -12.11
C GLY A 270 0.93 -23.31 -13.62
N GLY A 271 2.05 -22.86 -14.22
CA GLY A 271 2.38 -22.97 -15.64
C GLY A 271 3.35 -24.11 -15.88
#